data_cc69f0c57c2232e4513a8a97807ae629
#
_entry.id   cc69f0c57c2232e4513a8a97807ae629
#
_cell.length_a   1.000
_cell.length_b   1.000
_cell.length_c   1.000
_cell.angle_alpha   90.00
_cell.angle_beta   90.00
_cell.angle_gamma   90.00
#
_symmetry.space_group_name_H-M   'P 1'
#
loop_
_entity.id
_entity.type
_entity.pdbx_description
1 polymer ?
#
loop_
_entity_poly.entity_id
_entity_poly.type
_entity_poly.pdbx_seq_one_letter_code
_entity_poly.pdbx_strand_id
1 'polypeptide(L)'
;MSTEFENIIIIPYRNRKIHLDYFIKNTAPLIEKYMPGTKVIVIEQEEGKLFNRGALLNAGFSLYKNKTKYFITHDVDLNPTQKFITEYYNSKPPENVIQGLFTSVCNTLGGIIKISSYDIHNINGFPNNFWGWGAEDVALQKRAEFYNKIISKFLVNDNSCKKEYLLRFNDINDRITYNNSKNHHLYSSIFPTLSKEKKADFIMQSGINNLEFRILSTKELHNIVELTKVGI
;
A
#
# COMPACT_ATOMS: atom_id res chain seq x y z
N MET A 1 -0.77 14.02 20.92
CA MET A 1 -1.43 14.91 19.92
C MET A 1 -2.57 14.12 19.29
N SER A 2 -3.75 14.72 19.15
CA SER A 2 -4.85 14.09 18.41
C SER A 2 -4.50 14.05 16.92
N THR A 3 -4.65 12.90 16.27
CA THR A 3 -4.51 12.79 14.81
C THR A 3 -5.74 13.37 14.12
N GLU A 4 -5.57 13.92 12.93
CA GLU A 4 -6.66 14.50 12.10
C GLU A 4 -7.60 13.39 11.59
N PHE A 5 -7.02 12.22 11.25
CA PHE A 5 -7.75 11.06 10.73
C PHE A 5 -7.45 9.81 11.58
N GLU A 6 -8.45 8.93 11.72
CA GLU A 6 -8.21 7.59 12.28
C GLU A 6 -7.48 6.72 11.26
N ASN A 7 -7.91 6.76 9.99
CA ASN A 7 -7.30 6.00 8.90
C ASN A 7 -7.05 6.88 7.67
N ILE A 8 -5.95 6.62 6.99
CA ILE A 8 -5.73 7.10 5.62
C ILE A 8 -5.52 5.89 4.71
N ILE A 9 -6.35 5.79 3.66
CA ILE A 9 -6.22 4.80 2.60
C ILE A 9 -5.38 5.42 1.49
N ILE A 10 -4.28 4.77 1.11
CA ILE A 10 -3.40 5.24 0.03
C ILE A 10 -3.55 4.31 -1.17
N ILE A 11 -3.89 4.90 -2.32
CA ILE A 11 -4.06 4.22 -3.59
C ILE A 11 -2.97 4.67 -4.57
N PRO A 12 -1.96 3.83 -4.86
CA PRO A 12 -1.00 4.13 -5.92
C PRO A 12 -1.68 4.02 -7.28
N TYR A 13 -1.53 5.05 -8.12
CA TYR A 13 -2.35 5.18 -9.31
C TYR A 13 -1.57 5.69 -10.53
N ARG A 14 -1.90 5.14 -11.71
CA ARG A 14 -1.59 5.69 -13.02
C ARG A 14 -2.46 5.03 -14.10
N ASN A 15 -3.09 5.84 -14.97
CA ASN A 15 -3.80 5.39 -16.19
C ASN A 15 -4.84 4.27 -15.98
N ARG A 16 -5.53 4.25 -14.85
CA ARG A 16 -6.54 3.27 -14.47
C ARG A 16 -7.91 3.91 -14.22
N LYS A 17 -8.30 4.84 -15.14
CA LYS A 17 -9.49 5.68 -14.94
C LYS A 17 -10.76 4.88 -14.65
N ILE A 18 -11.02 3.79 -15.37
CA ILE A 18 -12.21 2.96 -15.18
C ILE A 18 -12.28 2.40 -13.75
N HIS A 19 -11.15 1.93 -13.20
CA HIS A 19 -11.08 1.40 -11.84
C HIS A 19 -11.26 2.52 -10.79
N LEU A 20 -10.65 3.67 -11.02
CA LEU A 20 -10.79 4.82 -10.12
C LEU A 20 -12.23 5.35 -10.11
N ASP A 21 -12.86 5.49 -11.28
CA ASP A 21 -14.25 5.91 -11.39
C ASP A 21 -15.19 4.92 -10.67
N TYR A 22 -14.92 3.62 -10.80
CA TYR A 22 -15.69 2.59 -10.08
C TYR A 22 -15.48 2.70 -8.57
N PHE A 23 -14.24 2.86 -8.11
CA PHE A 23 -13.92 3.05 -6.69
C PHE A 23 -14.66 4.26 -6.11
N ILE A 24 -14.59 5.41 -6.79
CA ILE A 24 -15.26 6.64 -6.37
C ILE A 24 -16.78 6.46 -6.28
N LYS A 25 -17.38 5.79 -7.27
CA LYS A 25 -18.83 5.61 -7.34
C LYS A 25 -19.35 4.58 -6.34
N ASN A 26 -18.62 3.49 -6.09
CA ASN A 26 -19.15 2.34 -5.37
C ASN A 26 -18.46 2.09 -4.02
N THR A 27 -17.15 2.32 -3.90
CA THR A 27 -16.37 1.99 -2.71
C THR A 27 -16.24 3.18 -1.76
N ALA A 28 -15.97 4.37 -2.28
CA ALA A 28 -15.82 5.57 -1.45
C ALA A 28 -17.04 5.88 -0.58
N PRO A 29 -18.30 5.77 -1.07
CA PRO A 29 -19.49 5.96 -0.24
C PRO A 29 -19.63 4.93 0.88
N LEU A 30 -19.17 3.68 0.66
CA LEU A 30 -19.17 2.67 1.72
C LEU A 30 -18.12 3.00 2.79
N ILE A 31 -16.93 3.45 2.38
CA ILE A 31 -15.89 3.89 3.32
C ILE A 31 -16.38 5.09 4.13
N GLU A 32 -16.94 6.12 3.48
CA GLU A 32 -17.49 7.29 4.15
C GLU A 32 -18.54 6.92 5.20
N LYS A 33 -19.44 5.99 4.87
CA LYS A 33 -20.53 5.55 5.75
C LYS A 33 -20.05 4.69 6.91
N TYR A 34 -19.15 3.74 6.66
CA TYR A 34 -18.79 2.70 7.64
C TYR A 34 -17.44 2.93 8.33
N MET A 35 -16.67 3.92 7.89
CA MET A 35 -15.35 4.28 8.45
C MET A 35 -15.25 5.81 8.66
N PRO A 36 -16.06 6.39 9.54
CA PRO A 36 -15.97 7.83 9.82
C PRO A 36 -14.55 8.21 10.27
N GLY A 37 -14.08 9.39 9.87
CA GLY A 37 -12.71 9.85 10.15
C GLY A 37 -11.64 9.22 9.25
N THR A 38 -12.03 8.61 8.11
CA THR A 38 -11.13 8.08 7.10
C THR A 38 -11.04 9.02 5.90
N LYS A 39 -9.82 9.25 5.39
CA LYS A 39 -9.55 9.93 4.12
C LYS A 39 -8.89 8.96 3.14
N VAL A 40 -9.21 9.10 1.85
CA VAL A 40 -8.61 8.31 0.76
C VAL A 40 -7.73 9.24 -0.07
N ILE A 41 -6.48 8.86 -0.25
CA ILE A 41 -5.50 9.60 -1.03
C ILE A 41 -5.06 8.75 -2.21
N VAL A 42 -5.41 9.20 -3.39
CA VAL A 42 -4.94 8.63 -4.65
C VAL A 42 -3.63 9.32 -5.02
N ILE A 43 -2.52 8.59 -5.00
CA ILE A 43 -1.21 9.11 -5.40
C ILE A 43 -0.96 8.75 -6.85
N GLU A 44 -1.09 9.74 -7.74
CA GLU A 44 -0.89 9.57 -9.18
C GLU A 44 0.56 9.81 -9.57
N GLN A 45 1.17 8.83 -10.22
CA GLN A 45 2.52 9.01 -10.77
C GLN A 45 2.49 9.82 -12.07
N GLU A 46 3.39 10.81 -12.18
CA GLU A 46 3.71 11.49 -13.45
C GLU A 46 4.13 10.47 -14.51
N GLU A 47 3.82 10.75 -15.78
CA GLU A 47 4.23 9.92 -16.91
C GLU A 47 5.75 10.03 -17.20
N GLY A 48 6.27 9.14 -18.03
CA GLY A 48 7.65 9.17 -18.52
C GLY A 48 8.61 8.16 -17.89
N LYS A 49 8.25 7.56 -16.73
CA LYS A 49 9.02 6.47 -16.10
C LYS A 49 8.15 5.23 -15.93
N LEU A 50 8.75 4.08 -15.63
CA LEU A 50 8.01 2.90 -15.22
C LEU A 50 7.20 3.19 -13.95
N PHE A 51 6.11 2.46 -13.76
CA PHE A 51 5.30 2.59 -12.54
C PHE A 51 6.09 2.16 -11.30
N ASN A 52 6.04 2.95 -10.23
CA ASN A 52 6.74 2.64 -8.99
C ASN A 52 5.76 2.66 -7.81
N ARG A 53 5.08 1.52 -7.62
CA ARG A 53 4.08 1.35 -6.57
C ARG A 53 4.63 1.68 -5.18
N GLY A 54 5.83 1.18 -4.87
CA GLY A 54 6.45 1.37 -3.54
C GLY A 54 6.74 2.85 -3.23
N ALA A 55 7.32 3.57 -4.18
CA ALA A 55 7.62 5.00 -4.00
C ALA A 55 6.34 5.85 -3.89
N LEU A 56 5.27 5.52 -4.63
CA LEU A 56 3.98 6.21 -4.50
C LEU A 56 3.35 6.00 -3.12
N LEU A 57 3.40 4.78 -2.59
CA LEU A 57 2.93 4.48 -1.23
C LEU A 57 3.77 5.25 -0.19
N ASN A 58 5.10 5.28 -0.34
CA ASN A 58 5.99 6.05 0.52
C ASN A 58 5.70 7.55 0.47
N ALA A 59 5.38 8.11 -0.70
CA ALA A 59 4.95 9.51 -0.82
C ALA A 59 3.69 9.79 0.01
N GLY A 60 2.69 8.92 -0.08
CA GLY A 60 1.49 9.01 0.74
C GLY A 60 1.79 8.92 2.24
N PHE A 61 2.63 7.99 2.67
CA PHE A 61 3.04 7.88 4.07
C PHE A 61 3.76 9.13 4.57
N SER A 62 4.64 9.72 3.74
CA SER A 62 5.37 10.94 4.07
C SER A 62 4.45 12.15 4.23
N LEU A 63 3.51 12.35 3.29
CA LEU A 63 2.58 13.49 3.29
C LEU A 63 1.66 13.51 4.51
N TYR A 64 1.33 12.34 5.06
CA TYR A 64 0.34 12.20 6.13
C TYR A 64 0.90 11.58 7.42
N LYS A 65 2.23 11.57 7.61
CA LYS A 65 2.93 10.95 8.74
C LYS A 65 2.30 11.21 10.10
N ASN A 66 2.00 12.48 10.40
CA ASN A 66 1.52 12.91 11.72
C ASN A 66 0.00 13.18 11.73
N LYS A 67 -0.70 12.82 10.67
CA LYS A 67 -2.12 13.13 10.49
C LYS A 67 -3.03 11.94 10.74
N THR A 68 -2.51 10.72 10.78
CA THR A 68 -3.30 9.51 10.94
C THR A 68 -2.68 8.52 11.92
N LYS A 69 -3.53 7.69 12.54
CA LYS A 69 -3.08 6.54 13.34
C LYS A 69 -2.69 5.36 12.47
N TYR A 70 -3.49 5.07 11.44
CA TYR A 70 -3.30 3.92 10.58
C TYR A 70 -3.26 4.31 9.12
N PHE A 71 -2.36 3.67 8.38
CA PHE A 71 -2.40 3.64 6.94
C PHE A 71 -2.99 2.32 6.45
N ILE A 72 -3.76 2.41 5.36
CA ILE A 72 -4.23 1.25 4.60
C ILE A 72 -3.72 1.42 3.18
N THR A 73 -2.87 0.51 2.69
CA THR A 73 -2.55 0.46 1.26
C THR A 73 -3.68 -0.21 0.51
N HIS A 74 -3.95 0.22 -0.72
CA HIS A 74 -5.07 -0.28 -1.48
C HIS A 74 -4.79 -0.19 -2.98
N ASP A 75 -4.85 -1.30 -3.70
CA ASP A 75 -4.72 -1.28 -5.16
C ASP A 75 -6.06 -0.86 -5.78
N VAL A 76 -6.03 0.05 -6.75
CA VAL A 76 -7.22 0.67 -7.35
C VAL A 76 -8.20 -0.33 -8.00
N ASP A 77 -7.73 -1.53 -8.35
CA ASP A 77 -8.51 -2.62 -8.93
C ASP A 77 -9.13 -3.57 -7.90
N LEU A 78 -9.04 -3.25 -6.61
CA LEU A 78 -9.69 -3.98 -5.53
C LEU A 78 -10.93 -3.22 -5.07
N ASN A 79 -12.05 -3.93 -4.93
CA ASN A 79 -13.31 -3.31 -4.50
C ASN A 79 -13.86 -4.08 -3.30
N PRO A 80 -13.57 -3.61 -2.08
CA PRO A 80 -14.02 -4.24 -0.87
C PRO A 80 -15.55 -4.14 -0.74
N THR A 81 -16.18 -5.22 -0.29
CA THR A 81 -17.59 -5.21 0.11
C THR A 81 -17.77 -4.47 1.45
N GLN A 82 -19.01 -4.11 1.77
CA GLN A 82 -19.35 -3.55 3.07
C GLN A 82 -18.81 -4.43 4.22
N LYS A 83 -19.01 -5.74 4.15
CA LYS A 83 -18.54 -6.68 5.17
C LYS A 83 -17.03 -6.61 5.37
N PHE A 84 -16.26 -6.59 4.27
CA PHE A 84 -14.80 -6.45 4.34
C PHE A 84 -14.38 -5.11 4.96
N ILE A 85 -15.06 -4.02 4.62
CA ILE A 85 -14.79 -2.70 5.22
C ILE A 85 -15.05 -2.73 6.73
N THR A 86 -16.17 -3.28 7.17
CA THR A 86 -16.53 -3.31 8.59
C THR A 86 -15.66 -4.25 9.41
N GLU A 87 -15.21 -5.37 8.87
CA GLU A 87 -14.43 -6.37 9.60
C GLU A 87 -12.92 -6.11 9.51
N TYR A 88 -12.39 -5.81 8.33
CA TYR A 88 -10.95 -5.67 8.12
C TYR A 88 -10.48 -4.22 8.21
N TYR A 89 -11.11 -3.28 7.46
CA TYR A 89 -10.64 -1.89 7.45
C TYR A 89 -10.87 -1.19 8.80
N ASN A 90 -11.93 -1.53 9.52
CA ASN A 90 -12.19 -1.00 10.85
C ASN A 90 -11.39 -1.67 11.97
N SER A 91 -10.67 -2.75 11.69
CA SER A 91 -9.80 -3.38 12.68
C SER A 91 -8.75 -2.38 13.20
N LYS A 92 -8.33 -2.55 14.44
CA LYS A 92 -7.32 -1.71 15.10
C LYS A 92 -6.14 -2.59 15.51
N PRO A 93 -5.21 -2.87 14.57
CA PRO A 93 -4.04 -3.67 14.94
C PRO A 93 -3.26 -2.95 16.04
N PRO A 94 -2.81 -3.67 17.09
CA PRO A 94 -1.94 -3.09 18.09
C PRO A 94 -0.59 -2.71 17.49
N GLU A 95 0.21 -1.95 18.24
CA GLU A 95 1.59 -1.65 17.86
C GLU A 95 2.37 -2.93 17.53
N ASN A 96 3.31 -2.82 16.61
CA ASN A 96 4.11 -3.91 16.06
C ASN A 96 3.34 -4.97 15.26
N VAL A 97 2.06 -4.78 15.00
CA VAL A 97 1.26 -5.70 14.17
C VAL A 97 0.93 -5.07 12.82
N ILE A 98 1.27 -5.79 11.75
CA ILE A 98 0.90 -5.46 10.37
C ILE A 98 -0.18 -6.46 9.94
N GLN A 99 -1.35 -5.97 9.59
CA GLN A 99 -2.38 -6.80 9.01
C GLN A 99 -2.28 -6.81 7.50
N GLY A 100 -2.11 -7.97 6.90
CA GLY A 100 -2.05 -8.16 5.46
C GLY A 100 -3.19 -9.03 4.94
N LEU A 101 -3.71 -8.68 3.77
CA LEU A 101 -4.64 -9.53 3.03
C LEU A 101 -3.84 -10.59 2.27
N PHE A 102 -4.07 -11.85 2.59
CA PHE A 102 -3.42 -12.98 1.95
C PHE A 102 -4.46 -13.80 1.19
N THR A 103 -4.07 -14.27 0.00
CA THR A 103 -4.86 -15.18 -0.82
C THR A 103 -4.03 -16.42 -1.13
N SER A 104 -4.62 -17.44 -1.73
CA SER A 104 -3.89 -18.66 -2.15
C SER A 104 -2.77 -18.36 -3.15
N VAL A 105 -2.89 -17.27 -3.90
CA VAL A 105 -1.91 -16.83 -4.92
C VAL A 105 -1.02 -15.68 -4.46
N CYS A 106 -1.36 -15.01 -3.37
CA CYS A 106 -0.58 -13.92 -2.79
C CYS A 106 -0.20 -14.27 -1.35
N ASN A 107 1.05 -14.64 -1.13
CA ASN A 107 1.58 -15.03 0.17
C ASN A 107 2.58 -14.00 0.74
N THR A 108 2.45 -12.74 0.35
CA THR A 108 3.28 -11.62 0.77
C THR A 108 2.43 -10.43 1.20
N LEU A 109 3.05 -9.41 1.79
CA LEU A 109 2.40 -8.15 2.16
C LEU A 109 2.08 -7.30 0.92
N GLY A 110 1.20 -7.83 0.03
CA GLY A 110 0.73 -7.16 -1.19
C GLY A 110 -0.72 -6.72 -1.11
N GLY A 111 -1.15 -5.86 -2.05
CA GLY A 111 -2.53 -5.42 -2.20
C GLY A 111 -3.00 -4.53 -1.05
N ILE A 112 -3.74 -5.09 -0.09
CA ILE A 112 -4.29 -4.37 1.06
C ILE A 112 -3.50 -4.71 2.31
N ILE A 113 -2.93 -3.70 2.95
CA ILE A 113 -2.22 -3.80 4.21
C ILE A 113 -2.76 -2.72 5.15
N LYS A 114 -3.00 -3.06 6.42
CA LYS A 114 -3.26 -2.08 7.47
C LYS A 114 -2.11 -2.08 8.47
N ILE A 115 -1.55 -0.90 8.73
CA ILE A 115 -0.37 -0.72 9.56
C ILE A 115 -0.43 0.62 10.30
N SER A 116 0.10 0.69 11.51
CA SER A 116 0.20 1.96 12.23
C SER A 116 1.15 2.94 11.51
N SER A 117 0.88 4.24 11.65
CA SER A 117 1.78 5.28 11.13
C SER A 117 3.18 5.16 11.73
N TYR A 118 3.28 4.79 13.01
CA TYR A 118 4.55 4.55 13.67
C TYR A 118 5.31 3.38 13.03
N ASP A 119 4.66 2.24 12.84
CA ASP A 119 5.32 1.02 12.37
C ASP A 119 5.81 1.13 10.93
N ILE A 120 5.03 1.74 10.02
CA ILE A 120 5.48 1.89 8.62
C ILE A 120 6.71 2.79 8.50
N HIS A 121 6.79 3.85 9.33
CA HIS A 121 7.97 4.72 9.37
C HIS A 121 9.17 4.04 10.04
N ASN A 122 8.92 3.24 11.08
CA ASN A 122 9.95 2.48 11.76
C ASN A 122 10.67 1.48 10.83
N ILE A 123 9.92 0.80 9.95
CA ILE A 123 10.48 -0.13 8.96
C ILE A 123 10.94 0.54 7.67
N ASN A 124 10.87 1.88 7.58
CA ASN A 124 11.25 2.69 6.43
C ASN A 124 10.46 2.39 5.15
N GLY A 125 9.19 1.95 5.27
CA GLY A 125 8.29 1.72 4.14
C GLY A 125 8.80 0.74 3.08
N PHE A 126 8.49 1.03 1.82
CA PHE A 126 8.91 0.25 0.65
C PHE A 126 10.27 0.74 0.11
N PRO A 127 11.01 -0.09 -0.68
CA PRO A 127 12.13 0.42 -1.47
C PRO A 127 11.67 1.42 -2.54
N ASN A 128 12.45 2.49 -2.77
CA ASN A 128 12.11 3.51 -3.77
C ASN A 128 12.59 3.16 -5.19
N ASN A 129 13.47 2.19 -5.32
CA ASN A 129 14.14 1.84 -6.58
C ASN A 129 13.54 0.63 -7.30
N PHE A 130 12.32 0.23 -6.92
CA PHE A 130 11.60 -0.89 -7.54
C PHE A 130 10.65 -0.37 -8.63
N TRP A 131 11.20 -0.22 -9.84
CA TRP A 131 10.48 0.25 -11.02
C TRP A 131 9.86 -0.92 -11.79
N GLY A 132 8.64 -0.73 -12.25
CA GLY A 132 7.86 -1.79 -12.89
C GLY A 132 7.10 -2.64 -11.87
N TRP A 133 6.77 -3.87 -12.24
CA TRP A 133 5.96 -4.74 -11.41
C TRP A 133 6.80 -5.72 -10.59
N GLY A 134 6.53 -5.79 -9.30
CA GLY A 134 6.84 -6.95 -8.44
C GLY A 134 8.02 -6.80 -7.48
N ALA A 135 7.96 -7.61 -6.45
CA ALA A 135 8.89 -7.78 -5.34
C ALA A 135 8.93 -6.65 -4.29
N GLU A 136 8.19 -5.56 -4.45
CA GLU A 136 8.09 -4.51 -3.42
C GLU A 136 7.38 -5.03 -2.16
N ASP A 137 6.42 -5.92 -2.32
CA ASP A 137 5.68 -6.59 -1.25
C ASP A 137 6.57 -7.59 -0.48
N VAL A 138 7.40 -8.36 -1.20
CA VAL A 138 8.44 -9.21 -0.59
C VAL A 138 9.42 -8.38 0.21
N ALA A 139 9.86 -7.24 -0.35
CA ALA A 139 10.78 -6.34 0.32
C ALA A 139 10.17 -5.77 1.61
N LEU A 140 8.92 -5.31 1.58
CA LEU A 140 8.21 -4.82 2.77
C LEU A 140 8.13 -5.91 3.83
N GLN A 141 7.77 -7.14 3.45
CA GLN A 141 7.70 -8.26 4.38
C GLN A 141 9.06 -8.54 5.04
N LYS A 142 10.15 -8.56 4.26
CA LYS A 142 11.50 -8.76 4.81
C LYS A 142 11.94 -7.65 5.76
N ARG A 143 11.55 -6.41 5.50
CA ARG A 143 11.76 -5.28 6.41
C ARG A 143 10.97 -5.46 7.71
N ALA A 144 9.69 -5.82 7.60
CA ALA A 144 8.84 -6.10 8.75
C ALA A 144 9.43 -7.22 9.64
N GLU A 145 9.85 -8.34 9.03
CA GLU A 145 10.51 -9.45 9.70
C GLU A 145 11.81 -9.01 10.40
N PHE A 146 12.61 -8.20 9.74
CA PHE A 146 13.88 -7.68 10.31
C PHE A 146 13.65 -6.83 11.57
N TYR A 147 12.59 -6.01 11.58
CA TYR A 147 12.21 -5.20 12.75
C TYR A 147 11.27 -5.93 13.72
N ASN A 148 11.19 -7.27 13.64
CA ASN A 148 10.38 -8.12 14.51
C ASN A 148 8.89 -7.73 14.54
N LYS A 149 8.34 -7.26 13.41
CA LYS A 149 6.90 -6.98 13.32
C LYS A 149 6.12 -8.29 13.17
N ILE A 150 5.00 -8.37 13.86
CA ILE A 150 4.07 -9.50 13.75
C ILE A 150 3.19 -9.30 12.52
N ILE A 151 3.19 -10.27 11.61
CA ILE A 151 2.32 -10.25 10.43
C ILE A 151 1.06 -11.04 10.74
N SER A 152 -0.04 -10.30 10.92
CA SER A 152 -1.38 -10.88 11.08
C SER A 152 -2.01 -11.06 9.71
N LYS A 153 -2.27 -12.32 9.34
CA LYS A 153 -2.81 -12.68 8.04
C LYS A 153 -4.33 -12.70 8.08
N PHE A 154 -4.96 -11.89 7.25
CA PHE A 154 -6.38 -12.02 6.94
C PHE A 154 -6.50 -12.90 5.70
N LEU A 155 -6.87 -14.16 5.93
CA LEU A 155 -6.97 -15.16 4.86
C LEU A 155 -8.30 -15.02 4.12
N VAL A 156 -8.22 -14.76 2.83
CA VAL A 156 -9.37 -14.78 1.91
C VAL A 156 -9.26 -15.99 1.04
N ASN A 157 -10.22 -16.91 1.16
CA ASN A 157 -10.28 -18.09 0.31
C ASN A 157 -10.75 -17.69 -1.09
N ASP A 158 -9.93 -17.98 -2.13
CA ASP A 158 -10.10 -17.50 -3.49
C ASP A 158 -11.46 -17.82 -4.13
N ASN A 159 -12.12 -18.89 -3.71
CA ASN A 159 -13.38 -19.33 -4.32
C ASN A 159 -14.65 -18.85 -3.60
N SER A 160 -14.62 -18.65 -2.28
CA SER A 160 -15.81 -18.26 -1.52
C SER A 160 -15.75 -16.85 -0.95
N CYS A 161 -14.59 -16.42 -0.46
CA CYS A 161 -14.45 -15.13 0.20
C CYS A 161 -14.21 -13.98 -0.79
N LYS A 162 -13.69 -14.25 -2.00
CA LYS A 162 -13.45 -13.21 -3.01
C LYS A 162 -14.73 -12.51 -3.44
N LYS A 163 -15.82 -13.26 -3.58
CA LYS A 163 -17.14 -12.70 -3.90
C LYS A 163 -17.77 -11.98 -2.72
N GLU A 164 -17.43 -12.36 -1.49
CA GLU A 164 -17.99 -11.82 -0.28
C GLU A 164 -17.27 -10.54 0.18
N TYR A 165 -15.92 -10.55 0.15
CA TYR A 165 -15.10 -9.46 0.67
C TYR A 165 -14.55 -8.50 -0.39
N LEU A 166 -14.09 -9.03 -1.52
CA LEU A 166 -13.45 -8.24 -2.57
C LEU A 166 -13.99 -8.60 -3.96
N LEU A 167 -14.19 -7.57 -4.78
CA LEU A 167 -14.35 -7.70 -6.22
C LEU A 167 -13.06 -7.23 -6.88
N ARG A 168 -12.45 -8.07 -7.70
CA ARG A 168 -11.24 -7.75 -8.46
C ARG A 168 -11.55 -7.66 -9.94
N PHE A 169 -11.21 -6.55 -10.58
CA PHE A 169 -11.28 -6.45 -12.03
C PHE A 169 -10.12 -7.24 -12.65
N ASN A 170 -10.44 -8.17 -13.54
CA ASN A 170 -9.46 -8.88 -14.33
C ASN A 170 -9.04 -7.99 -15.51
N ASP A 171 -7.95 -7.29 -15.35
CA ASP A 171 -7.33 -6.50 -16.40
C ASP A 171 -6.16 -7.28 -17.00
N ILE A 172 -6.45 -7.97 -18.11
CA ILE A 172 -5.48 -8.88 -18.75
C ILE A 172 -4.44 -8.12 -19.56
N ASN A 173 -4.75 -6.90 -20.02
CA ASN A 173 -3.97 -6.23 -21.06
C ASN A 173 -2.84 -5.30 -20.58
N ASP A 174 -2.80 -4.92 -19.28
CA ASP A 174 -1.86 -3.91 -18.79
C ASP A 174 -0.76 -4.45 -17.84
N ARG A 175 -0.71 -5.74 -17.63
CA ARG A 175 0.41 -6.33 -16.90
C ARG A 175 1.60 -6.51 -17.85
N ILE A 176 2.30 -5.43 -18.11
CA ILE A 176 3.66 -5.56 -18.63
C ILE A 176 4.44 -6.30 -17.54
N THR A 177 4.60 -7.59 -17.74
CA THR A 177 5.46 -8.44 -16.91
C THR A 177 6.90 -7.98 -17.16
N TYR A 178 7.29 -6.94 -16.44
CA TYR A 178 8.70 -6.60 -16.36
C TYR A 178 9.40 -7.70 -15.58
N ASN A 179 10.58 -8.07 -16.06
CA ASN A 179 11.44 -9.04 -15.40
C ASN A 179 11.83 -8.50 -14.01
N ASN A 180 11.06 -8.88 -12.99
CA ASN A 180 11.31 -8.50 -11.60
C ASN A 180 12.42 -9.33 -10.94
N SER A 181 13.13 -10.16 -11.71
CA SER A 181 14.16 -11.06 -11.22
C SER A 181 15.24 -10.34 -10.40
N LYS A 182 15.63 -9.13 -10.84
CA LYS A 182 16.61 -8.31 -10.12
C LYS A 182 16.10 -7.86 -8.74
N ASN A 183 14.86 -7.39 -8.67
CA ASN A 183 14.25 -6.92 -7.42
C ASN A 183 14.01 -8.10 -6.47
N HIS A 184 13.54 -9.22 -6.97
CA HIS A 184 13.42 -10.46 -6.22
C HIS A 184 14.77 -10.93 -5.68
N HIS A 185 15.81 -10.93 -6.50
CA HIS A 185 17.14 -11.35 -6.12
C HIS A 185 17.69 -10.53 -4.94
N LEU A 186 17.46 -9.21 -4.92
CA LEU A 186 17.91 -8.33 -3.84
C LEU A 186 17.37 -8.76 -2.47
N TYR A 187 16.07 -9.06 -2.35
CA TYR A 187 15.45 -9.36 -1.05
C TYR A 187 15.31 -10.86 -0.75
N SER A 188 15.30 -11.72 -1.77
CA SER A 188 15.20 -13.17 -1.56
C SER A 188 16.56 -13.86 -1.41
N SER A 189 17.61 -13.32 -2.05
CA SER A 189 18.92 -13.95 -2.08
C SER A 189 20.01 -13.12 -1.39
N ILE A 190 20.10 -11.81 -1.67
CA ILE A 190 21.15 -10.95 -1.11
C ILE A 190 20.83 -10.55 0.32
N PHE A 191 19.67 -9.94 0.55
CA PHE A 191 19.29 -9.42 1.87
C PHE A 191 19.43 -10.46 3.00
N PRO A 192 19.00 -11.72 2.87
CA PRO A 192 19.14 -12.73 3.92
C PRO A 192 20.58 -12.98 4.34
N THR A 193 21.55 -12.86 3.43
CA THR A 193 22.98 -13.15 3.70
C THR A 193 23.72 -12.01 4.40
N LEU A 194 23.13 -10.82 4.47
CA LEU A 194 23.75 -9.66 5.12
C LEU A 194 23.79 -9.82 6.65
N SER A 195 24.81 -9.26 7.30
CA SER A 195 24.81 -9.09 8.75
C SER A 195 23.67 -8.17 9.21
N LYS A 196 23.37 -8.17 10.52
CA LYS A 196 22.29 -7.33 11.07
C LYS A 196 22.51 -5.85 10.77
N GLU A 197 23.73 -5.36 10.94
CA GLU A 197 24.14 -3.98 10.69
C GLU A 197 23.96 -3.63 9.21
N LYS A 198 24.47 -4.48 8.31
CA LYS A 198 24.32 -4.31 6.87
C LYS A 198 22.86 -4.36 6.40
N LYS A 199 22.01 -5.17 7.04
CA LYS A 199 20.56 -5.16 6.77
C LYS A 199 19.91 -3.82 7.13
N ALA A 200 20.25 -3.27 8.29
CA ALA A 200 19.75 -1.96 8.71
C ALA A 200 20.18 -0.88 7.71
N ASP A 201 21.46 -0.82 7.36
CA ASP A 201 21.98 0.13 6.37
C ASP A 201 21.31 -0.03 5.02
N PHE A 202 21.12 -1.26 4.55
CA PHE A 202 20.45 -1.58 3.29
C PHE A 202 19.00 -1.07 3.26
N ILE A 203 18.26 -1.23 4.37
CA ILE A 203 16.90 -0.70 4.50
C ILE A 203 16.90 0.83 4.48
N MET A 204 17.86 1.45 5.18
CA MET A 204 17.95 2.91 5.29
C MET A 204 18.37 3.61 3.98
N GLN A 205 19.02 2.91 3.07
CA GLN A 205 19.44 3.44 1.77
C GLN A 205 18.28 3.70 0.79
N SER A 206 17.10 3.11 1.01
CA SER A 206 15.97 3.26 0.09
C SER A 206 14.64 3.07 0.83
N GLY A 207 13.86 4.13 0.99
CA GLY A 207 12.58 4.08 1.70
C GLY A 207 12.01 5.47 1.98
N ILE A 208 11.12 5.58 2.96
CA ILE A 208 10.45 6.83 3.32
C ILE A 208 11.45 7.95 3.63
N ASN A 209 12.56 7.62 4.33
CA ASN A 209 13.51 8.60 4.83
C ASN A 209 14.28 9.35 3.73
N ASN A 210 14.42 8.77 2.56
CA ASN A 210 15.19 9.33 1.45
C ASN A 210 14.41 9.33 0.13
N LEU A 211 13.08 9.29 0.21
CA LEU A 211 12.23 9.49 -0.95
C LEU A 211 12.22 10.98 -1.32
N GLU A 212 12.67 11.28 -2.52
CA GLU A 212 12.52 12.59 -3.13
C GLU A 212 11.33 12.57 -4.08
N PHE A 213 10.40 13.48 -3.90
CA PHE A 213 9.26 13.67 -4.79
C PHE A 213 8.77 15.12 -4.74
N ARG A 214 8.06 15.53 -5.77
CA ARG A 214 7.42 16.84 -5.85
C ARG A 214 5.91 16.68 -6.07
N ILE A 215 5.10 17.47 -5.41
CA ILE A 215 3.66 17.56 -5.68
C ILE A 215 3.48 18.44 -6.93
N LEU A 216 2.80 17.90 -7.92
CA LEU A 216 2.49 18.60 -9.17
C LEU A 216 1.11 19.24 -9.15
N SER A 217 0.14 18.54 -8.56
CA SER A 217 -1.23 19.04 -8.39
C SER A 217 -1.96 18.24 -7.32
N THR A 218 -2.99 18.84 -6.75
CA THR A 218 -3.95 18.18 -5.85
C THR A 218 -5.36 18.50 -6.30
N LYS A 219 -6.23 17.51 -6.32
CA LYS A 219 -7.63 17.65 -6.73
C LYS A 219 -8.54 16.80 -5.85
N GLU A 220 -9.62 17.39 -5.37
CA GLU A 220 -10.70 16.65 -4.71
C GLU A 220 -11.55 15.91 -5.75
N LEU A 221 -11.79 14.62 -5.55
CA LEU A 221 -12.60 13.78 -6.43
C LEU A 221 -13.94 13.38 -5.80
N HIS A 222 -13.98 13.35 -4.46
CA HIS A 222 -15.15 13.03 -3.64
C HIS A 222 -14.91 13.59 -2.24
N ASN A 223 -15.94 13.72 -1.40
CA ASN A 223 -15.82 14.27 -0.03
C ASN A 223 -14.65 13.71 0.78
N ILE A 224 -14.38 12.42 0.62
CA ILE A 224 -13.28 11.74 1.33
C ILE A 224 -12.10 11.37 0.41
N VAL A 225 -12.19 11.62 -0.90
CA VAL A 225 -11.18 11.18 -1.88
C VAL A 225 -10.46 12.35 -2.50
N GLU A 226 -9.16 12.41 -2.30
CA GLU A 226 -8.25 13.39 -2.88
C GLU A 226 -7.26 12.68 -3.83
N LEU A 227 -7.01 13.26 -4.98
CA LEU A 227 -5.97 12.84 -5.91
C LEU A 227 -4.82 13.84 -5.83
N THR A 228 -3.63 13.34 -5.51
CA THR A 228 -2.37 14.09 -5.50
C THR A 228 -1.46 13.51 -6.57
N LYS A 229 -1.15 14.30 -7.60
CA LYS A 229 -0.20 13.93 -8.64
C LYS A 229 1.22 14.27 -8.20
N VAL A 230 2.14 13.31 -8.36
CA VAL A 230 3.54 13.46 -7.94
C VAL A 230 4.51 13.09 -9.07
N GLY A 231 5.63 13.82 -9.11
CA GLY A 231 6.83 13.45 -9.85
C GLY A 231 7.84 12.79 -8.91
N ILE A 232 8.28 11.56 -9.23
CA ILE A 232 9.27 10.78 -8.50
C ILE A 232 10.44 10.40 -9.39
#